data_7276e1a4b545d6ecdca84ee61fe1dfb6
#
_entry.id   7276e1a4b545d6ecdca84ee61fe1dfb6
#
_cell.length_a   1.000
_cell.length_b   1.000
_cell.length_c   1.000
_cell.angle_alpha   90.00
_cell.angle_beta   90.00
_cell.angle_gamma   90.00
#
_symmetry.space_group_name_H-M   'P 1'
#
loop_
_entity.id
_entity.type
_entity.pdbx_description
1 polymer ?
#
loop_
_entity_poly.entity_id
_entity_poly.type
_entity_poly.pdbx_seq_one_letter_code
_entity_poly.pdbx_strand_id
1 'polypeptide(L)'
;MKNAFNDALSQMYEASRPAPNGEPDLVCFSHLRWDFIYQRPQHLLSRAARTRRVFFIEEPVFDDGSMYLELSQRDCGVWVGVPHLPEGLQSSVAREAVQRGMIDRLFGERAVRDFVAWYYTPMALSFTRSLRPLATIYDCMDELSAFKDAPPALREREAEIFERADLVFTGGQSLYEAKRQQHHAVYAFPSSIDYPHFAQARDIIIEPEDQRSIPHPRLGFFGVIDERLDLDLLDGLAAARPDWHVVMVGPVVKIDPATLPCRPNIHYLGGKSYKELPAYLANWDVALLLFARNDSTRFISPTKTPEYLAAGKPVVSTSIQDVVRAYEDSGMVRIADTTDDFVEAVEAALSEPSHRRSEWLAHVDEFLAHTSWDQTWAQMSQLIENAVSTRRAFVASAQQGAAAKSLVAGASASRVS
;
A
#
# COMPACT_ATOMS: atom_id res chain seq x y z
N MET A 1 -1.09 -30.37 22.35
CA MET A 1 -1.18 -30.99 21.03
C MET A 1 -2.62 -31.10 20.51
N LYS A 2 -3.63 -31.62 21.25
CA LYS A 2 -5.02 -31.74 20.75
C LYS A 2 -5.66 -30.38 20.41
N ASN A 3 -5.44 -29.32 21.17
CA ASN A 3 -6.03 -28.01 20.90
C ASN A 3 -5.44 -27.36 19.66
N ALA A 4 -4.12 -27.42 19.45
CA ALA A 4 -3.47 -26.87 18.26
C ALA A 4 -3.89 -27.61 16.97
N PHE A 5 -4.15 -28.93 17.05
CA PHE A 5 -4.64 -29.71 15.93
C PHE A 5 -6.11 -29.38 15.59
N ASN A 6 -6.97 -29.18 16.62
CA ASN A 6 -8.34 -28.77 16.41
C ASN A 6 -8.45 -27.33 15.89
N ASP A 7 -7.60 -26.42 16.35
CA ASP A 7 -7.52 -25.04 15.85
C ASP A 7 -7.06 -25.02 14.40
N ALA A 8 -6.05 -25.82 14.03
CA ALA A 8 -5.61 -25.97 12.66
C ALA A 8 -6.69 -26.54 11.73
N LEU A 9 -7.43 -27.58 12.18
CA LEU A 9 -8.54 -28.14 11.43
C LEU A 9 -9.70 -27.14 11.29
N SER A 10 -10.02 -26.37 12.34
CA SER A 10 -11.05 -25.32 12.29
C SER A 10 -10.67 -24.23 11.28
N GLN A 11 -9.41 -23.76 11.30
CA GLN A 11 -8.89 -22.78 10.35
C GLN A 11 -8.88 -23.32 8.92
N MET A 12 -8.52 -24.60 8.72
CA MET A 12 -8.62 -25.24 7.40
C MET A 12 -10.06 -25.30 6.88
N TYR A 13 -11.02 -25.58 7.77
CA TYR A 13 -12.43 -25.67 7.40
C TYR A 13 -13.02 -24.30 7.08
N GLU A 14 -12.71 -23.25 7.85
CA GLU A 14 -13.15 -21.88 7.57
C GLU A 14 -12.56 -21.32 6.29
N ALA A 15 -11.27 -21.57 6.03
CA ALA A 15 -10.61 -21.12 4.79
C ALA A 15 -11.12 -21.86 3.53
N SER A 16 -11.79 -23.00 3.69
CA SER A 16 -12.39 -23.76 2.57
C SER A 16 -13.83 -23.33 2.27
N ARG A 17 -14.46 -22.52 3.13
CA ARG A 17 -15.79 -22.00 2.86
C ARG A 17 -15.75 -20.98 1.73
N PRO A 18 -16.68 -21.04 0.76
CA PRO A 18 -16.84 -19.96 -0.21
C PRO A 18 -17.17 -18.65 0.52
N ALA A 19 -16.87 -17.53 -0.13
CA ALA A 19 -17.22 -16.21 0.41
C ALA A 19 -18.69 -16.16 0.81
N PRO A 20 -19.03 -15.56 1.96
CA PRO A 20 -20.41 -15.55 2.49
C PRO A 20 -21.45 -15.01 1.51
N ASN A 21 -21.04 -14.11 0.63
CA ASN A 21 -21.93 -13.40 -0.31
C ASN A 21 -21.81 -13.88 -1.76
N GLY A 22 -21.10 -14.99 -2.02
CA GLY A 22 -20.86 -15.49 -3.40
C GLY A 22 -19.97 -14.59 -4.26
N GLU A 23 -19.27 -13.63 -3.63
CA GLU A 23 -18.26 -12.82 -4.30
C GLU A 23 -17.02 -13.66 -4.65
N PRO A 24 -16.32 -13.35 -5.74
CA PRO A 24 -15.07 -14.03 -6.06
C PRO A 24 -14.01 -13.75 -5.00
N ASP A 25 -13.15 -14.73 -4.75
CA ASP A 25 -11.98 -14.57 -3.90
C ASP A 25 -11.07 -13.46 -4.46
N LEU A 26 -10.26 -12.83 -3.61
CA LEU A 26 -9.24 -11.90 -4.04
C LEU A 26 -7.87 -12.50 -3.74
N VAL A 27 -7.05 -12.67 -4.77
CA VAL A 27 -5.67 -13.17 -4.65
C VAL A 27 -4.72 -12.06 -5.04
N CYS A 28 -4.04 -11.52 -4.04
CA CYS A 28 -3.11 -10.40 -4.17
C CYS A 28 -1.66 -10.89 -4.20
N PHE A 29 -0.87 -10.39 -5.15
CA PHE A 29 0.56 -10.66 -5.28
C PHE A 29 1.32 -9.36 -4.98
N SER A 30 2.17 -9.38 -3.95
CA SER A 30 2.80 -8.18 -3.40
C SER A 30 4.30 -8.34 -3.20
N HIS A 31 5.03 -7.25 -3.48
CA HIS A 31 6.43 -7.09 -3.08
C HIS A 31 6.56 -6.58 -1.63
N LEU A 32 5.45 -6.18 -1.01
CA LEU A 32 5.41 -5.70 0.36
C LEU A 32 5.14 -6.84 1.33
N ARG A 33 5.67 -6.71 2.56
CA ARG A 33 5.35 -7.58 3.68
C ARG A 33 4.15 -7.05 4.44
N TRP A 34 3.18 -7.91 4.71
CA TRP A 34 1.94 -7.54 5.42
C TRP A 34 2.20 -6.95 6.80
N ASP A 35 3.11 -7.57 7.54
CA ASP A 35 3.38 -7.21 8.95
C ASP A 35 4.53 -6.20 9.12
N PHE A 36 5.06 -5.63 8.03
CA PHE A 36 6.18 -4.70 8.13
C PHE A 36 5.72 -3.27 8.41
N ILE A 37 4.98 -2.67 7.52
CA ILE A 37 4.43 -1.30 7.66
C ILE A 37 2.96 -1.32 7.25
N TYR A 38 2.10 -0.71 8.09
CA TYR A 38 0.68 -0.56 7.78
C TYR A 38 0.48 0.57 6.77
N GLN A 39 0.02 0.24 5.59
CA GLN A 39 -0.14 1.18 4.48
C GLN A 39 -1.27 0.75 3.54
N ARG A 40 -1.30 1.25 2.30
CA ARG A 40 -2.36 1.01 1.30
C ARG A 40 -2.86 -0.44 1.21
N PRO A 41 -2.02 -1.50 1.10
CA PRO A 41 -2.52 -2.87 1.04
C PRO A 41 -3.34 -3.26 2.27
N GLN A 42 -2.88 -2.96 3.48
CA GLN A 42 -3.59 -3.29 4.71
C GLN A 42 -4.93 -2.55 4.79
N HIS A 43 -4.96 -1.26 4.42
CA HIS A 43 -6.20 -0.49 4.40
C HIS A 43 -7.24 -1.05 3.43
N LEU A 44 -6.83 -1.37 2.19
CA LEU A 44 -7.76 -1.84 1.15
C LEU A 44 -8.17 -3.30 1.37
N LEU A 45 -7.20 -4.19 1.61
CA LEU A 45 -7.47 -5.61 1.64
C LEU A 45 -8.15 -6.08 2.93
N SER A 46 -7.94 -5.39 4.06
CA SER A 46 -8.75 -5.63 5.27
C SER A 46 -10.23 -5.27 5.07
N ARG A 47 -10.52 -4.26 4.23
CA ARG A 47 -11.89 -3.92 3.85
C ARG A 47 -12.48 -4.94 2.89
N ALA A 48 -11.70 -5.39 1.91
CA ALA A 48 -12.08 -6.49 1.03
C ALA A 48 -12.43 -7.76 1.81
N ALA A 49 -11.67 -8.08 2.85
CA ALA A 49 -11.86 -9.27 3.68
C ALA A 49 -13.16 -9.27 4.49
N ARG A 50 -13.89 -8.14 4.58
CA ARG A 50 -15.22 -8.07 5.21
C ARG A 50 -16.30 -8.82 4.41
N THR A 51 -16.11 -8.95 3.08
CA THR A 51 -17.14 -9.52 2.18
C THR A 51 -16.68 -10.74 1.40
N ARG A 52 -15.36 -10.94 1.23
CA ARG A 52 -14.77 -12.03 0.45
C ARG A 52 -13.53 -12.59 1.11
N ARG A 53 -13.10 -13.80 0.73
CA ARG A 53 -11.79 -14.30 1.14
C ARG A 53 -10.70 -13.53 0.41
N VAL A 54 -9.64 -13.17 1.14
CA VAL A 54 -8.48 -12.46 0.60
C VAL A 54 -7.22 -13.24 0.92
N PHE A 55 -6.45 -13.56 -0.11
CA PHE A 55 -5.14 -14.18 -0.01
C PHE A 55 -4.08 -13.18 -0.46
N PHE A 56 -3.22 -12.77 0.45
CA PHE A 56 -2.11 -11.85 0.19
C PHE A 56 -0.82 -12.65 0.12
N ILE A 57 -0.27 -12.80 -1.08
CA ILE A 57 0.92 -13.59 -1.35
C ILE A 57 2.12 -12.66 -1.43
N GLU A 58 3.05 -12.84 -0.52
CA GLU A 58 4.29 -12.06 -0.42
C GLU A 58 5.38 -12.60 -1.35
N GLU A 59 6.44 -11.81 -1.52
CA GLU A 59 7.68 -12.31 -2.11
C GLU A 59 8.30 -13.42 -1.25
N PRO A 60 9.07 -14.34 -1.85
CA PRO A 60 9.64 -15.45 -1.10
C PRO A 60 10.63 -14.98 -0.03
N VAL A 61 10.70 -15.76 1.04
CA VAL A 61 11.80 -15.78 2.01
C VAL A 61 12.75 -16.90 1.61
N PHE A 62 14.06 -16.64 1.71
CA PHE A 62 15.09 -17.61 1.46
C PHE A 62 15.66 -18.09 2.78
N ASP A 63 15.65 -19.39 3.00
CA ASP A 63 16.18 -20.05 4.20
C ASP A 63 16.79 -21.43 3.86
N ASP A 64 17.36 -22.10 4.85
CA ASP A 64 17.94 -23.45 4.69
C ASP A 64 16.89 -24.57 4.72
N GLY A 65 15.62 -24.22 4.76
CA GLY A 65 14.52 -25.15 4.97
C GLY A 65 13.96 -25.81 3.71
N SER A 66 12.80 -26.42 3.85
CA SER A 66 12.05 -27.05 2.80
C SER A 66 11.19 -26.05 2.04
N MET A 67 10.87 -26.35 0.77
CA MET A 67 9.99 -25.53 -0.07
C MET A 67 8.54 -25.69 0.37
N TYR A 68 7.92 -24.63 0.90
CA TYR A 68 6.50 -24.60 1.31
C TYR A 68 5.94 -23.20 1.26
N LEU A 69 4.62 -23.11 1.25
CA LEU A 69 3.89 -21.86 1.44
C LEU A 69 3.39 -21.82 2.88
N GLU A 70 3.95 -20.91 3.70
CA GLU A 70 3.38 -20.60 5.00
C GLU A 70 2.10 -19.79 4.80
N LEU A 71 0.98 -20.26 5.36
CA LEU A 71 -0.30 -19.57 5.25
C LEU A 71 -0.87 -19.33 6.64
N SER A 72 -1.07 -18.06 6.99
CA SER A 72 -1.59 -17.65 8.30
C SER A 72 -2.65 -16.55 8.15
N GLN A 73 -3.70 -16.63 8.95
CA GLN A 73 -4.78 -15.63 8.92
C GLN A 73 -4.49 -14.50 9.91
N ARG A 74 -4.75 -13.26 9.49
CA ARG A 74 -4.67 -12.07 10.35
C ARG A 74 -6.05 -11.76 10.93
N ASP A 75 -6.08 -11.03 12.05
CA ASP A 75 -7.32 -10.65 12.76
C ASP A 75 -8.35 -9.94 11.85
N CYS A 76 -7.88 -9.24 10.83
CA CYS A 76 -8.73 -8.59 9.83
C CYS A 76 -9.36 -9.56 8.79
N GLY A 77 -9.08 -10.86 8.88
CA GLY A 77 -9.61 -11.89 7.97
C GLY A 77 -8.74 -12.19 6.74
N VAL A 78 -7.68 -11.41 6.49
CA VAL A 78 -6.76 -11.64 5.36
C VAL A 78 -5.85 -12.83 5.63
N TRP A 79 -5.73 -13.73 4.65
CA TRP A 79 -4.78 -14.82 4.66
C TRP A 79 -3.46 -14.36 4.04
N VAL A 80 -2.39 -14.38 4.81
CA VAL A 80 -1.05 -14.03 4.34
C VAL A 80 -0.30 -15.31 4.01
N GLY A 81 0.18 -15.39 2.77
CA GLY A 81 0.97 -16.50 2.24
C GLY A 81 2.42 -16.07 2.00
N VAL A 82 3.36 -16.69 2.69
CA VAL A 82 4.79 -16.46 2.53
C VAL A 82 5.43 -17.69 1.89
N PRO A 83 5.92 -17.61 0.64
CA PRO A 83 6.68 -18.69 0.05
C PRO A 83 8.05 -18.83 0.73
N HIS A 84 8.43 -20.03 1.17
CA HIS A 84 9.75 -20.38 1.65
C HIS A 84 10.51 -21.14 0.58
N LEU A 85 11.69 -20.65 0.22
CA LEU A 85 12.56 -21.23 -0.80
C LEU A 85 13.97 -21.43 -0.25
N PRO A 86 14.68 -22.54 -0.61
CA PRO A 86 16.04 -22.74 -0.17
C PRO A 86 17.00 -21.72 -0.80
N GLU A 87 17.95 -21.19 -0.01
CA GLU A 87 18.99 -20.26 -0.49
C GLU A 87 19.76 -20.79 -1.69
N GLY A 88 19.96 -22.11 -1.76
CA GLY A 88 20.64 -22.79 -2.89
C GLY A 88 19.87 -22.80 -4.22
N LEU A 89 18.61 -22.34 -4.26
CA LEU A 89 17.79 -22.33 -5.47
C LEU A 89 18.14 -21.12 -6.35
N GLN A 90 19.25 -21.19 -7.10
CA GLN A 90 19.78 -20.08 -7.89
C GLN A 90 18.99 -19.80 -9.19
N SER A 91 18.40 -20.83 -9.81
CA SER A 91 17.71 -20.70 -11.09
C SER A 91 16.38 -19.93 -10.93
N SER A 92 16.23 -18.82 -11.64
CA SER A 92 14.96 -18.06 -11.69
C SER A 92 13.81 -18.94 -12.21
N VAL A 93 14.05 -19.74 -13.24
CA VAL A 93 13.06 -20.66 -13.83
C VAL A 93 12.59 -21.69 -12.80
N ALA A 94 13.53 -22.24 -12.00
CA ALA A 94 13.18 -23.19 -10.95
C ALA A 94 12.37 -22.51 -9.82
N ARG A 95 12.75 -21.31 -9.40
CA ARG A 95 11.97 -20.52 -8.41
C ARG A 95 10.55 -20.25 -8.88
N GLU A 96 10.39 -19.83 -10.13
CA GLU A 96 9.09 -19.58 -10.75
C GLU A 96 8.22 -20.84 -10.80
N ALA A 97 8.82 -21.99 -11.17
CA ALA A 97 8.11 -23.26 -11.20
C ALA A 97 7.65 -23.71 -9.80
N VAL A 98 8.48 -23.53 -8.77
CA VAL A 98 8.13 -23.86 -7.38
C VAL A 98 7.03 -22.95 -6.88
N GLN A 99 7.13 -21.62 -7.08
CA GLN A 99 6.10 -20.67 -6.67
C GLN A 99 4.76 -20.96 -7.36
N ARG A 100 4.77 -21.28 -8.67
CA ARG A 100 3.58 -21.71 -9.39
C ARG A 100 2.95 -22.95 -8.75
N GLY A 101 3.74 -23.98 -8.45
CA GLY A 101 3.25 -25.17 -7.77
C GLY A 101 2.66 -24.91 -6.40
N MET A 102 3.21 -23.93 -5.66
CA MET A 102 2.65 -23.49 -4.38
C MET A 102 1.27 -22.81 -4.55
N ILE A 103 1.13 -21.96 -5.56
CA ILE A 103 -0.16 -21.30 -5.85
C ILE A 103 -1.20 -22.32 -6.34
N ASP A 104 -0.81 -23.26 -7.23
CA ASP A 104 -1.71 -24.32 -7.70
C ASP A 104 -2.20 -25.19 -6.52
N ARG A 105 -1.32 -25.53 -5.59
CA ARG A 105 -1.68 -26.27 -4.37
C ARG A 105 -2.61 -25.46 -3.47
N LEU A 106 -2.30 -24.18 -3.21
CA LEU A 106 -3.16 -23.29 -2.45
C LEU A 106 -4.58 -23.25 -3.04
N PHE A 107 -4.69 -23.11 -4.36
CA PHE A 107 -5.99 -23.06 -5.05
C PHE A 107 -6.76 -24.37 -4.90
N GLY A 108 -6.07 -25.50 -5.00
CA GLY A 108 -6.68 -26.83 -4.77
C GLY A 108 -7.16 -27.00 -3.32
N GLU A 109 -6.29 -26.75 -2.35
CA GLU A 109 -6.57 -26.95 -0.92
C GLU A 109 -7.64 -26.01 -0.37
N ARG A 110 -7.69 -24.77 -0.89
CA ARG A 110 -8.64 -23.74 -0.46
C ARG A 110 -9.85 -23.60 -1.37
N ALA A 111 -9.97 -24.47 -2.37
CA ALA A 111 -11.02 -24.46 -3.38
C ALA A 111 -11.23 -23.06 -4.01
N VAL A 112 -10.13 -22.35 -4.32
CA VAL A 112 -10.15 -21.07 -5.03
C VAL A 112 -10.47 -21.35 -6.51
N ARG A 113 -11.66 -20.93 -6.97
CA ARG A 113 -12.12 -21.16 -8.35
C ARG A 113 -12.39 -19.87 -9.08
N ASP A 114 -13.36 -19.11 -8.55
CA ASP A 114 -13.72 -17.78 -9.01
C ASP A 114 -12.94 -16.75 -8.20
N PHE A 115 -12.04 -16.04 -8.83
CA PHE A 115 -11.18 -15.08 -8.13
C PHE A 115 -10.83 -13.87 -8.99
N VAL A 116 -10.47 -12.78 -8.31
CA VAL A 116 -9.84 -11.58 -8.86
C VAL A 116 -8.35 -11.66 -8.54
N ALA A 117 -7.49 -11.48 -9.54
CA ALA A 117 -6.06 -11.35 -9.34
C ALA A 117 -5.69 -9.87 -9.16
N TRP A 118 -5.03 -9.55 -8.05
CA TRP A 118 -4.57 -8.19 -7.72
C TRP A 118 -3.06 -8.16 -7.65
N TYR A 119 -2.43 -7.27 -8.39
CA TYR A 119 -0.98 -7.16 -8.45
C TYR A 119 -0.53 -5.81 -7.90
N TYR A 120 0.28 -5.84 -6.83
CA TYR A 120 1.11 -4.72 -6.39
C TYR A 120 2.50 -4.75 -7.04
N THR A 121 2.88 -5.88 -7.61
CA THR A 121 4.13 -6.04 -8.35
C THR A 121 3.92 -6.79 -9.64
N PRO A 122 4.39 -6.27 -10.79
CA PRO A 122 4.35 -7.00 -12.06
C PRO A 122 5.30 -8.21 -12.08
N MET A 123 6.27 -8.29 -11.16
CA MET A 123 7.22 -9.40 -11.09
C MET A 123 6.53 -10.75 -10.85
N ALA A 124 5.38 -10.77 -10.17
CA ALA A 124 4.61 -11.98 -9.93
C ALA A 124 4.06 -12.64 -11.22
N LEU A 125 3.99 -11.91 -12.34
CA LEU A 125 3.60 -12.50 -13.62
C LEU A 125 4.50 -13.66 -14.03
N SER A 126 5.75 -13.70 -13.60
CA SER A 126 6.69 -14.77 -13.93
C SER A 126 6.14 -16.17 -13.59
N PHE A 127 5.36 -16.30 -12.52
CA PHE A 127 4.79 -17.58 -12.07
C PHE A 127 3.25 -17.63 -12.10
N THR A 128 2.57 -16.51 -12.41
CA THR A 128 1.09 -16.44 -12.39
C THR A 128 0.43 -16.32 -13.76
N ARG A 129 1.19 -16.30 -14.87
CA ARG A 129 0.67 -16.14 -16.24
C ARG A 129 -0.39 -17.16 -16.64
N SER A 130 -0.34 -18.36 -16.07
CA SER A 130 -1.27 -19.46 -16.34
C SER A 130 -2.61 -19.30 -15.65
N LEU A 131 -2.71 -18.42 -14.66
CA LEU A 131 -3.95 -18.18 -13.92
C LEU A 131 -5.03 -17.60 -14.84
N ARG A 132 -6.28 -17.89 -14.52
CA ARG A 132 -7.46 -17.44 -15.27
C ARG A 132 -8.45 -16.74 -14.34
N PRO A 133 -8.11 -15.52 -13.86
CA PRO A 133 -9.01 -14.77 -12.98
C PRO A 133 -10.25 -14.27 -13.74
N LEU A 134 -11.29 -13.90 -13.00
CA LEU A 134 -12.45 -13.19 -13.51
C LEU A 134 -12.13 -11.73 -13.84
N ALA A 135 -11.19 -11.13 -13.11
CA ALA A 135 -10.60 -9.84 -13.42
C ALA A 135 -9.15 -9.78 -12.94
N THR A 136 -8.32 -9.04 -13.67
CA THR A 136 -6.92 -8.75 -13.33
C THR A 136 -6.80 -7.28 -13.01
N ILE A 137 -6.32 -6.97 -11.80
CA ILE A 137 -6.11 -5.60 -11.31
C ILE A 137 -4.61 -5.35 -11.18
N TYR A 138 -4.12 -4.28 -11.76
CA TYR A 138 -2.79 -3.75 -11.44
C TYR A 138 -2.93 -2.51 -10.57
N ASP A 139 -2.57 -2.61 -9.29
CA ASP A 139 -2.53 -1.47 -8.38
C ASP A 139 -1.10 -0.91 -8.36
N CYS A 140 -0.83 -0.03 -9.32
CA CYS A 140 0.42 0.70 -9.47
C CYS A 140 0.48 1.81 -8.41
N MET A 141 0.80 1.44 -7.18
CA MET A 141 0.82 2.39 -6.07
C MET A 141 2.04 3.32 -6.09
N ASP A 142 3.13 2.88 -6.72
CA ASP A 142 4.39 3.60 -6.86
C ASP A 142 5.02 3.34 -8.24
N GLU A 143 5.93 4.20 -8.69
CA GLU A 143 6.80 3.96 -9.86
C GLU A 143 7.96 3.05 -9.45
N LEU A 144 7.69 1.75 -9.35
CA LEU A 144 8.65 0.76 -8.84
C LEU A 144 9.98 0.74 -9.62
N SER A 145 9.95 1.10 -10.91
CA SER A 145 11.15 1.13 -11.76
C SER A 145 12.10 2.28 -11.44
N ALA A 146 11.64 3.25 -10.64
CA ALA A 146 12.46 4.40 -10.20
C ALA A 146 13.15 4.16 -8.85
N PHE A 147 12.83 3.09 -8.14
CA PHE A 147 13.51 2.77 -6.88
C PHE A 147 14.91 2.23 -7.11
N LYS A 148 15.79 2.51 -6.16
CA LYS A 148 17.13 1.94 -6.13
C LYS A 148 17.05 0.40 -6.16
N ASP A 149 17.93 -0.20 -6.94
CA ASP A 149 18.04 -1.66 -7.12
C ASP A 149 16.78 -2.33 -7.71
N ALA A 150 15.94 -1.56 -8.44
CA ALA A 150 14.79 -2.11 -9.14
C ALA A 150 15.24 -3.23 -10.12
N PRO A 151 14.57 -4.41 -10.13
CA PRO A 151 14.93 -5.51 -11.02
C PRO A 151 14.91 -5.08 -12.49
N PRO A 152 15.92 -5.42 -13.31
CA PRO A 152 15.94 -5.03 -14.73
C PRO A 152 14.72 -5.46 -15.52
N ALA A 153 14.12 -6.62 -15.17
CA ALA A 153 12.91 -7.15 -15.80
C ALA A 153 11.63 -6.39 -15.44
N LEU A 154 11.66 -5.46 -14.48
CA LEU A 154 10.46 -4.81 -13.94
C LEU A 154 9.69 -4.04 -15.02
N ARG A 155 10.39 -3.28 -15.88
CA ARG A 155 9.75 -2.50 -16.96
C ARG A 155 9.08 -3.39 -18.01
N GLU A 156 9.72 -4.49 -18.37
CA GLU A 156 9.13 -5.48 -19.29
C GLU A 156 7.88 -6.13 -18.68
N ARG A 157 7.95 -6.49 -17.40
CA ARG A 157 6.81 -7.05 -16.67
C ARG A 157 5.69 -6.05 -16.45
N GLU A 158 6.04 -4.78 -16.25
CA GLU A 158 5.04 -3.72 -16.16
C GLU A 158 4.31 -3.54 -17.50
N ALA A 159 5.01 -3.53 -18.62
CA ALA A 159 4.37 -3.50 -19.94
C ALA A 159 3.44 -4.71 -20.14
N GLU A 160 3.88 -5.92 -19.75
CA GLU A 160 3.07 -7.14 -19.85
C GLU A 160 1.80 -7.05 -18.97
N ILE A 161 1.88 -6.50 -17.75
CA ILE A 161 0.69 -6.41 -16.90
C ILE A 161 -0.29 -5.35 -17.40
N PHE A 162 0.17 -4.28 -18.03
CA PHE A 162 -0.72 -3.33 -18.70
C PHE A 162 -1.54 -3.98 -19.83
N GLU A 163 -0.96 -4.92 -20.57
CA GLU A 163 -1.68 -5.66 -21.61
C GLU A 163 -2.71 -6.65 -21.06
N ARG A 164 -2.51 -7.14 -19.83
CA ARG A 164 -3.31 -8.20 -19.19
C ARG A 164 -4.36 -7.69 -18.22
N ALA A 165 -4.15 -6.52 -17.67
CA ALA A 165 -5.04 -5.95 -16.68
C ALA A 165 -6.41 -5.60 -17.30
N ASP A 166 -7.47 -5.83 -16.55
CA ASP A 166 -8.80 -5.29 -16.85
C ASP A 166 -8.94 -3.88 -16.25
N LEU A 167 -8.25 -3.61 -15.13
CA LEU A 167 -8.24 -2.31 -14.44
C LEU A 167 -6.83 -2.00 -13.96
N VAL A 168 -6.46 -0.73 -14.05
CA VAL A 168 -5.23 -0.18 -13.48
C VAL A 168 -5.58 0.90 -12.48
N PHE A 169 -5.11 0.77 -11.25
CA PHE A 169 -5.23 1.79 -10.22
C PHE A 169 -3.87 2.43 -10.00
N THR A 170 -3.83 3.74 -9.80
CA THR A 170 -2.59 4.45 -9.49
C THR A 170 -2.64 5.05 -8.09
N GLY A 171 -1.50 5.02 -7.39
CA GLY A 171 -1.39 5.49 -6.01
C GLY A 171 -1.43 7.01 -5.85
N GLY A 172 -1.45 7.76 -6.95
CA GLY A 172 -1.47 9.22 -6.95
C GLY A 172 -1.90 9.81 -8.28
N GLN A 173 -2.17 11.10 -8.30
CA GLN A 173 -2.60 11.81 -9.49
C GLN A 173 -1.46 11.98 -10.51
N SER A 174 -0.26 12.27 -10.04
CA SER A 174 0.93 12.38 -10.89
C SER A 174 1.26 11.05 -11.59
N LEU A 175 1.11 9.95 -10.88
CA LEU A 175 1.31 8.61 -11.43
C LEU A 175 0.20 8.26 -12.44
N TYR A 176 -1.05 8.65 -12.17
CA TYR A 176 -2.14 8.52 -13.13
C TYR A 176 -1.82 9.25 -14.44
N GLU A 177 -1.36 10.48 -14.38
CA GLU A 177 -1.01 11.25 -15.58
C GLU A 177 0.11 10.59 -16.38
N ALA A 178 1.08 9.97 -15.70
CA ALA A 178 2.17 9.25 -16.34
C ALA A 178 1.72 7.93 -16.99
N LYS A 179 0.71 7.25 -16.44
CA LYS A 179 0.29 5.90 -16.88
C LYS A 179 -0.99 5.88 -17.72
N ARG A 180 -1.84 6.91 -17.70
CA ARG A 180 -3.18 6.92 -18.33
C ARG A 180 -3.21 6.65 -19.83
N GLN A 181 -2.11 6.85 -20.54
CA GLN A 181 -2.02 6.55 -21.97
C GLN A 181 -1.61 5.10 -22.27
N GLN A 182 -1.19 4.36 -21.26
CA GLN A 182 -0.70 2.98 -21.43
C GLN A 182 -1.83 1.95 -21.33
N HIS A 183 -3.01 2.33 -20.80
CA HIS A 183 -4.15 1.44 -20.68
C HIS A 183 -5.46 2.22 -20.69
N HIS A 184 -6.53 1.62 -21.24
CA HIS A 184 -7.84 2.27 -21.42
C HIS A 184 -8.64 2.47 -20.13
N ALA A 185 -8.38 1.68 -19.10
CA ALA A 185 -9.09 1.69 -17.81
C ALA A 185 -8.13 1.98 -16.65
N VAL A 186 -7.54 3.18 -16.64
CA VAL A 186 -6.67 3.68 -15.56
C VAL A 186 -7.46 4.63 -14.69
N TYR A 187 -7.36 4.48 -13.38
CA TYR A 187 -8.06 5.29 -12.38
C TYR A 187 -7.11 5.76 -11.30
N ALA A 188 -7.19 7.04 -10.94
CA ALA A 188 -6.41 7.61 -9.85
C ALA A 188 -7.09 7.32 -8.51
N PHE A 189 -6.36 6.72 -7.59
CA PHE A 189 -6.75 6.51 -6.19
C PHE A 189 -5.59 6.97 -5.29
N PRO A 190 -5.45 8.27 -5.07
CA PRO A 190 -4.44 8.81 -4.17
C PRO A 190 -4.55 8.22 -2.77
N SER A 191 -3.51 8.42 -1.97
CA SER A 191 -3.52 8.03 -0.57
C SER A 191 -4.70 8.65 0.16
N SER A 192 -5.41 7.81 0.92
CA SER A 192 -6.59 8.18 1.69
C SER A 192 -6.28 8.21 3.18
N ILE A 193 -7.28 8.33 4.03
CA ILE A 193 -7.12 8.55 5.47
C ILE A 193 -7.99 7.60 6.32
N ASP A 194 -7.44 7.14 7.43
CA ASP A 194 -8.19 6.60 8.56
C ASP A 194 -8.38 7.74 9.58
N TYR A 195 -9.31 8.65 9.26
CA TYR A 195 -9.53 9.86 10.04
C TYR A 195 -9.79 9.59 11.53
N PRO A 196 -10.69 8.65 11.92
CA PRO A 196 -10.93 8.37 13.33
C PRO A 196 -9.69 7.89 14.08
N HIS A 197 -8.79 7.20 13.40
CA HIS A 197 -7.55 6.72 14.00
C HIS A 197 -6.58 7.87 14.29
N PHE A 198 -6.30 8.74 13.32
CA PHE A 198 -5.33 9.82 13.51
C PHE A 198 -5.90 11.02 14.27
N ALA A 199 -7.20 11.30 14.17
CA ALA A 199 -7.85 12.37 14.94
C ALA A 199 -7.77 12.16 16.47
N GLN A 200 -7.59 10.92 16.94
CA GLN A 200 -7.33 10.63 18.36
C GLN A 200 -6.12 11.42 18.93
N ALA A 201 -5.15 11.75 18.09
CA ALA A 201 -3.98 12.54 18.50
C ALA A 201 -4.35 13.91 19.08
N ARG A 202 -5.53 14.43 18.78
CA ARG A 202 -6.02 15.73 19.29
C ARG A 202 -6.42 15.66 20.75
N ASP A 203 -6.80 14.47 21.24
CA ASP A 203 -7.34 14.24 22.58
C ASP A 203 -6.41 13.36 23.45
N ILE A 204 -5.32 12.82 22.90
CA ILE A 204 -4.37 12.00 23.64
C ILE A 204 -3.54 12.86 24.58
N ILE A 205 -3.58 12.52 25.88
CA ILE A 205 -2.82 13.18 26.92
C ILE A 205 -1.57 12.35 27.31
N ILE A 206 -1.62 11.02 27.12
CA ILE A 206 -0.52 10.13 27.52
C ILE A 206 0.55 10.12 26.44
N GLU A 207 1.71 10.58 26.82
CA GLU A 207 2.87 10.64 25.96
C GLU A 207 3.68 9.33 25.99
N PRO A 208 4.21 8.83 24.84
CA PRO A 208 5.13 7.71 24.81
C PRO A 208 6.38 7.98 25.65
N GLU A 209 6.82 6.95 26.41
CA GLU A 209 7.91 7.09 27.38
C GLU A 209 9.23 7.49 26.70
N ASP A 210 9.53 6.93 25.55
CA ASP A 210 10.76 7.18 24.78
C ASP A 210 10.78 8.56 24.09
N GLN A 211 9.64 9.26 24.02
CA GLN A 211 9.55 10.62 23.50
C GLN A 211 9.51 11.67 24.62
N ARG A 212 9.02 11.31 25.79
CA ARG A 212 8.71 12.24 26.89
C ARG A 212 9.89 13.13 27.32
N SER A 213 11.11 12.62 27.24
CA SER A 213 12.31 13.36 27.66
C SER A 213 12.83 14.34 26.58
N ILE A 214 12.27 14.30 25.36
CA ILE A 214 12.69 15.20 24.28
C ILE A 214 12.03 16.57 24.48
N PRO A 215 12.79 17.66 24.54
CA PRO A 215 12.19 19.00 24.71
C PRO A 215 11.34 19.45 23.50
N HIS A 216 10.50 20.45 23.72
CA HIS A 216 9.82 21.17 22.65
C HIS A 216 10.64 22.41 22.19
N PRO A 217 10.47 22.88 20.93
CA PRO A 217 9.52 22.35 19.95
C PRO A 217 10.01 21.04 19.33
N ARG A 218 9.07 20.12 19.07
CA ARG A 218 9.32 18.82 18.41
C ARG A 218 8.81 18.83 16.99
N LEU A 219 9.70 18.55 16.07
CA LEU A 219 9.41 18.45 14.64
C LEU A 219 9.41 16.97 14.28
N GLY A 220 8.25 16.39 13.95
CA GLY A 220 8.15 14.94 13.84
C GLY A 220 8.01 14.44 12.40
N PHE A 221 8.61 13.28 12.14
CA PHE A 221 8.39 12.46 10.96
C PHE A 221 8.14 11.02 11.39
N PHE A 222 7.17 10.34 10.79
CA PHE A 222 7.08 8.89 10.87
C PHE A 222 7.05 8.23 9.50
N GLY A 223 7.62 7.03 9.40
CA GLY A 223 7.64 6.19 8.20
C GLY A 223 8.99 5.55 7.97
N VAL A 224 9.12 4.83 6.88
CA VAL A 224 10.40 4.22 6.49
C VAL A 224 11.44 5.31 6.26
N ILE A 225 12.59 5.14 6.85
CA ILE A 225 13.79 5.98 6.68
C ILE A 225 14.67 5.27 5.64
N ASP A 226 14.66 5.76 4.41
CA ASP A 226 15.38 5.18 3.27
C ASP A 226 15.86 6.27 2.30
N GLU A 227 16.28 5.87 1.10
CA GLU A 227 16.82 6.75 0.04
C GLU A 227 15.85 7.85 -0.45
N ARG A 228 14.58 7.79 -0.03
CA ARG A 228 13.59 8.82 -0.38
C ARG A 228 13.64 10.03 0.53
N LEU A 229 14.34 9.95 1.67
CA LEU A 229 14.51 11.10 2.57
C LEU A 229 15.67 12.00 2.13
N ASP A 230 15.49 13.29 2.26
CA ASP A 230 16.52 14.30 2.11
C ASP A 230 17.30 14.44 3.43
N LEU A 231 18.37 13.65 3.55
CA LEU A 231 19.21 13.63 4.75
C LEU A 231 20.01 14.90 4.91
N ASP A 232 20.35 15.58 3.81
CA ASP A 232 21.08 16.86 3.86
C ASP A 232 20.17 17.96 4.38
N LEU A 233 18.89 17.97 3.97
CA LEU A 233 17.88 18.89 4.50
C LEU A 233 17.63 18.64 6.00
N LEU A 234 17.52 17.36 6.41
CA LEU A 234 17.39 16.99 7.81
C LEU A 234 18.56 17.49 8.65
N ASP A 235 19.81 17.26 8.18
CA ASP A 235 21.02 17.71 8.85
C ASP A 235 21.09 19.24 8.92
N GLY A 236 20.79 19.91 7.80
CA GLY A 236 20.77 21.36 7.68
C GLY A 236 19.79 22.01 8.64
N LEU A 237 18.55 21.48 8.72
CA LEU A 237 17.50 21.97 9.62
C LEU A 237 17.93 21.85 11.09
N ALA A 238 18.45 20.69 11.48
CA ALA A 238 18.93 20.44 12.85
C ALA A 238 20.16 21.31 13.20
N ALA A 239 21.02 21.61 12.23
CA ALA A 239 22.16 22.51 12.40
C ALA A 239 21.75 23.96 12.55
N ALA A 240 20.79 24.43 11.73
CA ALA A 240 20.33 25.80 11.73
C ALA A 240 19.57 26.16 13.03
N ARG A 241 18.87 25.19 13.62
CA ARG A 241 18.06 25.37 14.82
C ARG A 241 18.37 24.33 15.89
N PRO A 242 19.46 24.48 16.62
CA PRO A 242 19.86 23.57 17.69
C PRO A 242 18.84 23.52 18.86
N ASP A 243 17.98 24.50 18.96
CA ASP A 243 16.88 24.62 19.93
C ASP A 243 15.63 23.81 19.54
N TRP A 244 15.54 23.30 18.32
CA TRP A 244 14.46 22.42 17.86
C TRP A 244 14.89 20.95 17.92
N HIS A 245 13.95 20.08 18.23
CA HIS A 245 14.20 18.65 18.32
C HIS A 245 13.47 17.90 17.21
N VAL A 246 14.23 17.24 16.31
CA VAL A 246 13.64 16.43 15.24
C VAL A 246 13.44 15.01 15.73
N VAL A 247 12.19 14.52 15.66
CA VAL A 247 11.79 13.19 16.13
C VAL A 247 11.49 12.31 14.91
N MET A 248 12.35 11.31 14.69
CA MET A 248 12.28 10.38 13.55
C MET A 248 11.74 9.02 14.04
N VAL A 249 10.53 8.67 13.62
CA VAL A 249 9.86 7.41 13.99
C VAL A 249 9.78 6.49 12.77
N GLY A 250 10.45 5.35 12.82
CA GLY A 250 10.40 4.35 11.75
C GLY A 250 11.64 3.51 11.61
N PRO A 251 11.55 2.40 10.88
CA PRO A 251 12.71 1.55 10.59
C PRO A 251 13.61 2.20 9.54
N VAL A 252 14.91 2.02 9.69
CA VAL A 252 15.92 2.36 8.67
C VAL A 252 16.10 1.14 7.76
N VAL A 253 15.88 1.32 6.47
CA VAL A 253 16.01 0.24 5.47
C VAL A 253 16.65 0.74 4.19
N LYS A 254 17.31 -0.14 3.43
CA LYS A 254 17.94 0.13 2.13
C LYS A 254 19.09 1.16 2.13
N ILE A 255 19.36 1.82 3.22
CA ILE A 255 20.49 2.73 3.40
C ILE A 255 21.34 2.26 4.57
N ASP A 256 22.62 2.63 4.56
CA ASP A 256 23.52 2.37 5.69
C ASP A 256 23.11 3.30 6.86
N PRO A 257 22.77 2.77 8.04
CA PRO A 257 22.48 3.60 9.22
C PRO A 257 23.60 4.59 9.59
N ALA A 258 24.85 4.31 9.21
CA ALA A 258 25.97 5.22 9.44
C ALA A 258 25.89 6.51 8.59
N THR A 259 25.05 6.55 7.56
CA THR A 259 24.83 7.76 6.74
C THR A 259 23.82 8.73 7.35
N LEU A 260 23.13 8.31 8.40
CA LEU A 260 22.13 9.16 9.06
C LEU A 260 22.79 10.33 9.79
N PRO A 261 22.25 11.56 9.69
CA PRO A 261 22.72 12.70 10.46
C PRO A 261 22.71 12.39 11.97
N CYS A 262 23.86 12.63 12.62
CA CYS A 262 24.04 12.36 14.05
C CYS A 262 24.26 13.68 14.82
N ARG A 263 23.15 14.36 15.15
CA ARG A 263 23.16 15.59 15.93
C ARG A 263 22.45 15.41 17.26
N PRO A 264 22.82 16.15 18.33
CA PRO A 264 22.21 16.01 19.65
C PRO A 264 20.70 16.25 19.69
N ASN A 265 20.18 16.98 18.69
CA ASN A 265 18.78 17.35 18.56
C ASN A 265 18.02 16.54 17.47
N ILE A 266 18.60 15.46 16.96
CA ILE A 266 17.91 14.49 16.12
C ILE A 266 17.71 13.19 16.92
N HIS A 267 16.49 12.71 17.04
CA HIS A 267 16.11 11.56 17.86
C HIS A 267 15.50 10.47 17.00
N TYR A 268 16.19 9.33 16.84
CA TYR A 268 15.67 8.18 16.11
C TYR A 268 15.04 7.19 17.09
N LEU A 269 13.71 7.06 17.06
CA LEU A 269 12.94 6.25 18.02
C LEU A 269 12.64 4.83 17.49
N GLY A 270 13.12 4.49 16.28
CA GLY A 270 12.86 3.19 15.66
C GLY A 270 11.41 3.00 15.23
N GLY A 271 11.10 1.78 14.76
CA GLY A 271 9.76 1.44 14.28
C GLY A 271 8.72 1.40 15.40
N LYS A 272 7.52 1.89 15.10
CA LYS A 272 6.34 1.83 15.99
C LYS A 272 5.17 1.19 15.25
N SER A 273 4.29 0.55 16.00
CA SER A 273 3.07 0.00 15.42
C SER A 273 2.12 1.12 14.97
N TYR A 274 1.30 0.83 13.98
CA TYR A 274 0.29 1.78 13.47
C TYR A 274 -0.61 2.33 14.61
N LYS A 275 -0.94 1.49 15.59
CA LYS A 275 -1.78 1.85 16.74
C LYS A 275 -1.13 2.89 17.65
N GLU A 276 0.20 2.94 17.71
CA GLU A 276 0.94 3.87 18.57
C GLU A 276 1.12 5.25 17.93
N LEU A 277 1.08 5.35 16.59
CA LEU A 277 1.40 6.59 15.87
C LEU A 277 0.61 7.82 16.34
N PRO A 278 -0.71 7.75 16.64
CA PRO A 278 -1.42 8.91 17.15
C PRO A 278 -0.85 9.49 18.45
N ALA A 279 -0.30 8.65 19.34
CA ALA A 279 0.29 9.10 20.59
C ALA A 279 1.60 9.86 20.39
N TYR A 280 2.42 9.46 19.41
CA TYR A 280 3.62 10.22 19.02
C TYR A 280 3.23 11.55 18.38
N LEU A 281 2.30 11.54 17.42
CA LEU A 281 1.77 12.73 16.77
C LEU A 281 1.19 13.74 17.74
N ALA A 282 0.46 13.28 18.77
CA ALA A 282 -0.17 14.15 19.76
C ALA A 282 0.81 15.17 20.36
N ASN A 283 2.07 14.78 20.50
CA ASN A 283 3.12 15.53 21.17
C ASN A 283 4.12 16.21 20.23
N TRP A 284 3.85 16.27 18.93
CA TRP A 284 4.62 17.08 17.98
C TRP A 284 4.04 18.48 17.83
N ASP A 285 4.90 19.46 17.60
CA ASP A 285 4.48 20.84 17.33
C ASP A 285 4.27 21.07 15.84
N VAL A 286 5.13 20.47 14.99
CA VAL A 286 5.03 20.49 13.52
C VAL A 286 5.35 19.10 12.99
N ALA A 287 4.68 18.65 11.94
CA ALA A 287 5.00 17.43 11.22
C ALA A 287 5.77 17.74 9.94
N LEU A 288 6.77 16.92 9.64
CA LEU A 288 7.70 17.13 8.53
C LEU A 288 7.52 16.06 7.45
N LEU A 289 7.63 16.48 6.18
CA LEU A 289 7.75 15.61 5.02
C LEU A 289 9.05 15.97 4.29
N LEU A 290 10.15 15.39 4.75
CA LEU A 290 11.52 15.64 4.28
C LEU A 290 11.86 14.70 3.10
N PHE A 291 11.06 14.67 2.06
CA PHE A 291 11.36 13.82 0.90
C PHE A 291 12.36 14.48 -0.04
N ALA A 292 13.37 13.72 -0.47
CA ALA A 292 14.26 14.12 -1.53
C ALA A 292 13.48 14.30 -2.85
N ARG A 293 13.84 15.28 -3.66
CA ARG A 293 13.23 15.53 -4.97
C ARG A 293 14.01 14.80 -6.06
N ASN A 294 13.69 13.54 -6.26
CA ASN A 294 14.35 12.66 -7.23
C ASN A 294 13.34 11.77 -7.97
N ASP A 295 13.80 10.88 -8.83
CA ASP A 295 12.92 10.02 -9.63
C ASP A 295 12.05 9.09 -8.77
N SER A 296 12.56 8.61 -7.61
CA SER A 296 11.82 7.70 -6.72
C SER A 296 10.67 8.39 -5.97
N THR A 297 10.74 9.72 -5.81
CA THR A 297 9.73 10.51 -5.08
C THR A 297 8.83 11.32 -6.02
N ARG A 298 9.14 11.36 -7.31
CA ARG A 298 8.43 12.16 -8.30
C ARG A 298 6.94 11.89 -8.36
N PHE A 299 6.53 10.63 -8.13
CA PHE A 299 5.14 10.19 -8.29
C PHE A 299 4.51 9.70 -6.99
N ILE A 300 5.15 9.94 -5.84
CA ILE A 300 4.58 9.50 -4.57
C ILE A 300 3.40 10.38 -4.15
N SER A 301 2.40 9.74 -3.54
CA SER A 301 1.28 10.38 -2.84
C SER A 301 1.34 9.97 -1.36
N PRO A 302 2.06 10.71 -0.51
CA PRO A 302 2.36 10.29 0.85
C PRO A 302 1.09 10.18 1.71
N THR A 303 0.82 9.00 2.28
CA THR A 303 -0.26 8.79 3.25
C THR A 303 -0.12 9.69 4.48
N LYS A 304 1.11 10.05 4.82
CA LYS A 304 1.45 10.89 5.98
C LYS A 304 0.82 12.26 5.93
N THR A 305 0.64 12.84 4.74
CA THR A 305 0.05 14.18 4.64
C THR A 305 -1.34 14.26 5.25
N PRO A 306 -2.34 13.49 4.80
CA PRO A 306 -3.66 13.49 5.42
C PRO A 306 -3.64 12.95 6.86
N GLU A 307 -2.70 12.05 7.22
CA GLU A 307 -2.55 11.51 8.58
C GLU A 307 -2.12 12.61 9.57
N TYR A 308 -1.13 13.43 9.21
CA TYR A 308 -0.68 14.56 10.00
C TYR A 308 -1.76 15.65 10.13
N LEU A 309 -2.43 15.96 9.02
CA LEU A 309 -3.54 16.91 9.00
C LEU A 309 -4.69 16.44 9.90
N ALA A 310 -5.10 15.18 9.81
CA ALA A 310 -6.14 14.60 10.67
C ALA A 310 -5.77 14.66 12.16
N ALA A 311 -4.49 14.50 12.49
CA ALA A 311 -3.95 14.67 13.84
C ALA A 311 -3.92 16.16 14.30
N GLY A 312 -4.30 17.11 13.45
CA GLY A 312 -4.29 18.54 13.74
C GLY A 312 -2.89 19.14 13.79
N LYS A 313 -1.92 18.54 13.09
CA LYS A 313 -0.54 19.03 13.06
C LYS A 313 -0.29 19.91 11.84
N PRO A 314 0.29 21.11 12.01
CA PRO A 314 0.85 21.87 10.90
C PRO A 314 1.88 21.01 10.16
N VAL A 315 1.86 21.07 8.83
CA VAL A 315 2.76 20.26 7.99
C VAL A 315 3.67 21.15 7.19
N VAL A 316 4.97 20.84 7.19
CA VAL A 316 5.96 21.42 6.27
C VAL A 316 6.51 20.30 5.40
N SER A 317 6.48 20.49 4.09
CA SER A 317 6.85 19.47 3.09
C SER A 317 7.78 20.03 2.05
N THR A 318 8.70 19.20 1.56
CA THR A 318 9.32 19.45 0.25
C THR A 318 8.28 19.42 -0.86
N SER A 319 8.56 20.04 -2.01
CA SER A 319 7.64 20.20 -3.14
C SER A 319 7.38 18.88 -3.88
N ILE A 320 6.82 17.89 -3.19
CA ILE A 320 6.32 16.66 -3.78
C ILE A 320 5.05 16.97 -4.59
N GLN A 321 5.03 16.58 -5.85
CA GLN A 321 4.02 17.01 -6.83
C GLN A 321 2.58 16.79 -6.36
N ASP A 322 2.26 15.64 -5.78
CA ASP A 322 0.90 15.34 -5.30
C ASP A 322 0.58 16.03 -3.97
N VAL A 323 1.59 16.42 -3.18
CA VAL A 323 1.40 17.25 -1.98
C VAL A 323 1.10 18.70 -2.38
N VAL A 324 1.92 19.26 -3.26
CA VAL A 324 1.73 20.63 -3.81
C VAL A 324 0.32 20.75 -4.39
N ARG A 325 -0.03 19.86 -5.33
CA ARG A 325 -1.32 19.86 -6.03
C ARG A 325 -2.53 19.81 -5.09
N ALA A 326 -2.46 18.99 -4.05
CA ALA A 326 -3.61 18.74 -3.19
C ALA A 326 -3.75 19.76 -2.05
N TYR A 327 -2.66 20.34 -1.57
CA TYR A 327 -2.67 21.01 -0.26
C TYR A 327 -2.05 22.40 -0.25
N GLU A 328 -1.25 22.82 -1.27
CA GLU A 328 -0.55 24.12 -1.25
C GLU A 328 -1.52 25.28 -1.38
N ASP A 329 -2.34 25.30 -2.44
CA ASP A 329 -3.29 26.40 -2.72
C ASP A 329 -4.31 26.61 -1.58
N SER A 330 -4.63 25.54 -0.85
CA SER A 330 -5.55 25.60 0.30
C SER A 330 -4.89 26.11 1.58
N GLY A 331 -3.55 26.28 1.60
CA GLY A 331 -2.79 26.66 2.78
C GLY A 331 -2.76 25.60 3.89
N MET A 332 -3.14 24.36 3.59
CA MET A 332 -3.12 23.27 4.58
C MET A 332 -1.72 22.74 4.86
N VAL A 333 -0.82 22.81 3.86
CA VAL A 333 0.58 22.40 3.96
C VAL A 333 1.47 23.54 3.49
N ARG A 334 2.55 23.80 4.21
CA ARG A 334 3.60 24.74 3.79
C ARG A 334 4.63 24.00 2.98
N ILE A 335 4.99 24.56 1.81
CA ILE A 335 5.99 23.97 0.92
C ILE A 335 7.30 24.73 1.05
N ALA A 336 8.40 24.00 1.23
CA ALA A 336 9.74 24.53 1.33
C ALA A 336 10.75 23.52 0.78
N ASP A 337 11.79 23.98 0.10
CA ASP A 337 12.74 23.11 -0.60
C ASP A 337 14.20 23.32 -0.18
N THR A 338 14.49 24.38 0.53
CA THR A 338 15.81 24.66 1.08
C THR A 338 15.78 24.69 2.61
N THR A 339 16.94 24.55 3.24
CA THR A 339 17.04 24.64 4.70
C THR A 339 16.46 25.97 5.23
N ASP A 340 16.78 27.08 4.59
CA ASP A 340 16.34 28.41 5.02
C ASP A 340 14.82 28.56 4.88
N ASP A 341 14.23 28.14 3.75
CA ASP A 341 12.77 28.15 3.55
C ASP A 341 12.07 27.22 4.53
N PHE A 342 12.69 26.06 4.85
CA PHE A 342 12.15 25.12 5.83
C PHE A 342 12.12 25.71 7.24
N VAL A 343 13.18 26.43 7.63
CA VAL A 343 13.26 27.15 8.90
C VAL A 343 12.14 28.19 8.96
N GLU A 344 12.00 29.04 7.92
CA GLU A 344 10.93 30.05 7.88
C GLU A 344 9.53 29.41 7.97
N ALA A 345 9.28 28.32 7.22
CA ALA A 345 7.99 27.64 7.22
C ALA A 345 7.65 27.03 8.59
N VAL A 346 8.64 26.43 9.27
CA VAL A 346 8.48 25.87 10.62
C VAL A 346 8.26 26.99 11.64
N GLU A 347 9.03 28.11 11.59
CA GLU A 347 8.84 29.28 12.46
C GLU A 347 7.44 29.85 12.32
N ALA A 348 6.96 29.99 11.08
CA ALA A 348 5.60 30.46 10.81
C ALA A 348 4.55 29.49 11.39
N ALA A 349 4.77 28.17 11.30
CA ALA A 349 3.88 27.17 11.86
C ALA A 349 3.85 27.20 13.40
N LEU A 350 5.01 27.37 14.04
CA LEU A 350 5.13 27.44 15.51
C LEU A 350 4.53 28.71 16.08
N SER A 351 4.63 29.84 15.34
CA SER A 351 4.13 31.15 15.77
C SER A 351 2.66 31.41 15.41
N GLU A 352 1.98 30.47 14.74
CA GLU A 352 0.59 30.64 14.29
C GLU A 352 -0.35 30.89 15.48
N PRO A 353 -1.10 32.02 15.49
CA PRO A 353 -2.05 32.33 16.58
C PRO A 353 -3.15 31.28 16.72
N SER A 354 -3.60 31.02 17.96
CA SER A 354 -4.57 29.96 18.27
C SER A 354 -5.87 30.04 17.47
N HIS A 355 -6.38 31.27 17.21
CA HIS A 355 -7.61 31.45 16.42
C HIS A 355 -7.42 31.04 14.96
N ARG A 356 -6.29 31.39 14.34
CA ARG A 356 -5.96 30.97 12.96
C ARG A 356 -5.74 29.47 12.88
N ARG A 357 -5.10 28.88 13.89
CA ARG A 357 -4.95 27.41 13.98
C ARG A 357 -6.31 26.72 14.05
N SER A 358 -7.28 27.27 14.77
CA SER A 358 -8.64 26.73 14.84
C SER A 358 -9.39 26.84 13.51
N GLU A 359 -9.27 27.96 12.81
CA GLU A 359 -9.84 28.16 11.47
C GLU A 359 -9.21 27.20 10.44
N TRP A 360 -7.89 27.08 10.47
CA TRP A 360 -7.15 26.13 9.63
C TRP A 360 -7.60 24.69 9.90
N LEU A 361 -7.75 24.29 11.16
CA LEU A 361 -8.18 22.94 11.52
C LEU A 361 -9.61 22.64 11.04
N ALA A 362 -10.52 23.60 11.14
CA ALA A 362 -11.87 23.45 10.61
C ALA A 362 -11.86 23.25 9.08
N HIS A 363 -10.99 23.98 8.37
CA HIS A 363 -10.81 23.79 6.91
C HIS A 363 -10.22 22.43 6.57
N VAL A 364 -9.23 21.96 7.33
CA VAL A 364 -8.68 20.60 7.21
C VAL A 364 -9.77 19.54 7.40
N ASP A 365 -10.60 19.70 8.42
CA ASP A 365 -11.67 18.73 8.72
C ASP A 365 -12.71 18.69 7.60
N GLU A 366 -13.11 19.83 7.05
CA GLU A 366 -13.99 19.92 5.89
C GLU A 366 -13.38 19.20 4.68
N PHE A 367 -12.10 19.44 4.38
CA PHE A 367 -11.41 18.81 3.28
C PHE A 367 -11.34 17.28 3.45
N LEU A 368 -10.94 16.79 4.63
CA LEU A 368 -10.78 15.38 4.90
C LEU A 368 -12.11 14.61 5.04
N ALA A 369 -13.23 15.30 5.32
CA ALA A 369 -14.56 14.67 5.42
C ALA A 369 -14.98 13.92 4.16
N HIS A 370 -14.44 14.31 3.00
CA HIS A 370 -14.73 13.71 1.71
C HIS A 370 -13.75 12.61 1.30
N THR A 371 -12.82 12.23 2.18
CA THR A 371 -11.76 11.27 1.88
C THR A 371 -11.68 10.21 2.98
N SER A 372 -11.80 8.93 2.62
CA SER A 372 -11.58 7.82 3.56
C SER A 372 -11.23 6.54 2.81
N TRP A 373 -10.52 5.63 3.48
CA TRP A 373 -10.23 4.32 2.91
C TRP A 373 -11.50 3.49 2.63
N ASP A 374 -12.59 3.73 3.36
CA ASP A 374 -13.88 3.08 3.08
C ASP A 374 -14.49 3.58 1.77
N GLN A 375 -14.45 4.89 1.50
CA GLN A 375 -14.89 5.46 0.22
C GLN A 375 -14.00 5.01 -0.94
N THR A 376 -12.68 5.02 -0.75
CA THR A 376 -11.72 4.53 -1.75
C THR A 376 -12.00 3.07 -2.10
N TRP A 377 -12.16 2.20 -1.09
CA TRP A 377 -12.49 0.80 -1.32
C TRP A 377 -13.84 0.61 -2.01
N ALA A 378 -14.87 1.36 -1.61
CA ALA A 378 -16.19 1.27 -2.24
C ALA A 378 -16.13 1.60 -3.74
N GLN A 379 -15.40 2.64 -4.13
CA GLN A 379 -15.22 3.00 -5.54
C GLN A 379 -14.42 1.94 -6.31
N MET A 380 -13.33 1.44 -5.74
CA MET A 380 -12.54 0.37 -6.33
C MET A 380 -13.36 -0.92 -6.48
N SER A 381 -14.10 -1.31 -5.43
CA SER A 381 -14.95 -2.50 -5.44
C SER A 381 -16.01 -2.44 -6.55
N GLN A 382 -16.64 -1.29 -6.74
CA GLN A 382 -17.61 -1.10 -7.81
C GLN A 382 -17.00 -1.30 -9.22
N LEU A 383 -15.80 -0.79 -9.45
CA LEU A 383 -15.09 -1.01 -10.71
C LEU A 383 -14.76 -2.48 -10.92
N ILE A 384 -14.30 -3.17 -9.87
CA ILE A 384 -14.00 -4.60 -9.91
C ILE A 384 -15.24 -5.43 -10.22
N GLU A 385 -16.37 -5.13 -9.55
CA GLU A 385 -17.66 -5.82 -9.77
C GLU A 385 -18.13 -5.65 -11.21
N ASN A 386 -17.98 -4.45 -11.79
CA ASN A 386 -18.32 -4.19 -13.19
C ASN A 386 -17.43 -5.02 -14.15
N ALA A 387 -16.11 -5.10 -13.89
CA ALA A 387 -15.20 -5.92 -14.69
C ALA A 387 -15.53 -7.43 -14.59
N VAL A 388 -15.78 -7.93 -13.39
CA VAL A 388 -16.20 -9.33 -13.14
C VAL A 388 -17.51 -9.65 -13.84
N SER A 389 -18.50 -8.76 -13.75
CA SER A 389 -19.81 -8.93 -14.37
C SER A 389 -19.71 -8.98 -15.89
N THR A 390 -18.91 -8.10 -16.47
CA THR A 390 -18.64 -8.06 -17.92
C THR A 390 -17.98 -9.36 -18.38
N ARG A 391 -17.00 -9.88 -17.62
CA ARG A 391 -16.32 -11.14 -17.90
C ARG A 391 -17.27 -12.33 -17.84
N ARG A 392 -18.11 -12.41 -16.80
CA ARG A 392 -19.11 -13.48 -16.63
C ARG A 392 -20.12 -13.49 -17.79
N ALA A 393 -20.63 -12.31 -18.20
CA ALA A 393 -21.53 -12.19 -19.33
C ALA A 393 -20.89 -12.66 -20.64
N PHE A 394 -19.61 -12.29 -20.89
CA PHE A 394 -18.87 -12.74 -22.05
C PHE A 394 -18.69 -14.25 -22.10
N VAL A 395 -18.30 -14.88 -20.99
CA VAL A 395 -18.14 -16.35 -20.88
C VAL A 395 -19.47 -17.06 -21.12
N ALA A 396 -20.57 -16.58 -20.54
CA ALA A 396 -21.90 -17.17 -20.72
C ALA A 396 -22.36 -17.09 -22.18
N SER A 397 -22.17 -15.96 -22.86
CA SER A 397 -22.51 -15.80 -24.29
C SER A 397 -21.68 -16.72 -25.19
N ALA A 398 -20.38 -16.86 -24.89
CA ALA A 398 -19.49 -17.75 -25.64
C ALA A 398 -19.90 -19.22 -25.52
N GLN A 399 -20.32 -19.66 -24.31
CA GLN A 399 -20.83 -21.01 -24.06
C GLN A 399 -22.14 -21.28 -24.78
N GLN A 400 -23.07 -20.32 -24.79
CA GLN A 400 -24.32 -20.44 -25.54
C GLN A 400 -24.10 -20.53 -27.05
N GLY A 401 -23.19 -19.72 -27.58
CA GLY A 401 -22.80 -19.78 -29.00
C GLY A 401 -22.14 -21.11 -29.40
N ALA A 402 -21.31 -21.69 -28.52
CA ALA A 402 -20.72 -23.00 -28.74
C ALA A 402 -21.76 -24.13 -28.71
N ALA A 403 -22.70 -24.09 -27.74
CA ALA A 403 -23.77 -25.06 -27.63
C ALA A 403 -24.72 -25.02 -28.84
N ALA A 404 -25.07 -23.82 -29.33
CA ALA A 404 -25.89 -23.64 -30.53
C ALA A 404 -25.19 -24.21 -31.78
N LYS A 405 -23.90 -23.98 -31.97
CA LYS A 405 -23.11 -24.57 -33.08
C LYS A 405 -23.04 -26.09 -33.02
N SER A 406 -22.91 -26.67 -31.82
CA SER A 406 -22.90 -28.13 -31.62
C SER A 406 -24.25 -28.76 -31.96
N LEU A 407 -25.38 -28.12 -31.61
CA LEU A 407 -26.71 -28.58 -31.97
C LEU A 407 -27.00 -28.54 -33.47
N VAL A 408 -26.52 -27.52 -34.17
CA VAL A 408 -26.66 -27.39 -35.64
C VAL A 408 -25.79 -28.45 -36.34
N ALA A 409 -24.57 -28.72 -35.85
CA ALA A 409 -23.68 -29.74 -36.42
C ALA A 409 -24.26 -31.16 -36.21
N GLY A 410 -24.86 -31.45 -35.04
CA GLY A 410 -25.55 -32.70 -34.76
C GLY A 410 -26.80 -32.92 -35.62
N ALA A 411 -27.57 -31.86 -35.89
CA ALA A 411 -28.76 -31.94 -36.74
C ALA A 411 -28.43 -32.14 -38.25
N SER A 412 -27.27 -31.67 -38.73
CA SER A 412 -26.83 -31.91 -40.10
C SER A 412 -26.25 -33.34 -40.32
N ALA A 413 -25.65 -33.95 -39.28
CA ALA A 413 -25.15 -35.30 -39.34
C ALA A 413 -26.26 -36.38 -39.35
N SER A 414 -27.43 -36.09 -38.73
CA SER A 414 -28.59 -37.00 -38.70
C SER A 414 -29.48 -36.96 -39.95
N ARG A 415 -29.17 -36.08 -40.94
CA ARG A 415 -29.90 -36.01 -42.22
C ARG A 415 -29.21 -36.72 -43.37
N VAL A 416 -28.06 -37.37 -43.15
CA VAL A 416 -27.24 -38.06 -44.16
C VAL A 416 -27.21 -39.59 -43.93
N SER A 417 -28.01 -40.13 -43.00
CA SER A 417 -28.12 -41.59 -42.76
C SER A 417 -29.47 -42.11 -43.27
#